data_d4a4117ae207bc608b63d0ce8f9c65a7
#
_entry.id   d4a4117ae207bc608b63d0ce8f9c65a7
#
_cell.length_a   1.000
_cell.length_b   1.000
_cell.length_c   1.000
_cell.angle_alpha   90.00
_cell.angle_beta   90.00
_cell.angle_gamma   90.00
#
_symmetry.space_group_name_H-M   'P 1'
#
loop_
_entity.id
_entity.type
_entity.pdbx_description
1 polymer ?
#
loop_
_entity_poly.entity_id
_entity_poly.type
_entity_poly.pdbx_seq_one_letter_code
_entity_poly.pdbx_strand_id
1 'polypeptide(L)'
;MIKIIDLKKSFNDKKVLDGVNLEIEKGKITVIIGRSGEGKSVLIKHIIGLLKPDSGEILLDGNDMTRMNEMELNEVRRRFGMLFQGAALFDSMTVGENVAFPLREHTDMPEADLKQTIREKLRKVGLKDIEQMMPADLSGGMKKRVGLARAIAMDPEIVLFDEPTTGLDPIMADNIANLILDTQRDLKTTYIVITHDIPLTYKIADKIAMLHEGKIVEQGNVDYIKDCSNPVLRQFLEGKSEGPIKVL
;
A
#
# COMPACT_ATOMS: atom_id res chain seq x y z
N MET A 1 5.61 7.83 -13.07
CA MET A 1 6.17 7.88 -11.70
C MET A 1 6.89 6.59 -11.32
N ILE A 2 6.24 5.42 -11.18
CA ILE A 2 6.94 4.15 -11.00
C ILE A 2 6.71 3.27 -12.21
N LYS A 3 7.80 2.68 -12.74
CA LYS A 3 7.71 1.70 -13.83
C LYS A 3 8.50 0.45 -13.44
N ILE A 4 7.83 -0.69 -13.45
CA ILE A 4 8.37 -2.00 -13.15
C ILE A 4 8.52 -2.74 -14.48
N ILE A 5 9.70 -3.28 -14.78
CA ILE A 5 10.04 -3.88 -16.06
C ILE A 5 10.64 -5.26 -15.83
N ASP A 6 9.98 -6.29 -16.31
CA ASP A 6 10.41 -7.71 -16.27
C ASP A 6 10.93 -8.16 -14.90
N LEU A 7 10.28 -7.70 -13.82
CA LEU A 7 10.74 -7.93 -12.45
C LEU A 7 10.59 -9.41 -12.06
N LYS A 8 11.70 -10.03 -11.63
CA LYS A 8 11.74 -11.44 -11.21
C LYS A 8 12.29 -11.59 -9.82
N LYS A 9 11.68 -12.48 -9.05
CA LYS A 9 12.14 -12.86 -7.71
C LYS A 9 11.78 -14.29 -7.39
N SER A 10 12.79 -15.03 -6.96
CA SER A 10 12.64 -16.40 -6.43
C SER A 10 13.13 -16.46 -4.99
N PHE A 11 12.55 -17.36 -4.22
CA PHE A 11 13.03 -17.74 -2.89
C PHE A 11 13.24 -19.25 -2.92
N ASN A 12 14.48 -19.69 -2.73
CA ASN A 12 14.90 -21.06 -2.99
C ASN A 12 14.49 -21.43 -4.45
N ASP A 13 13.81 -22.54 -4.64
CA ASP A 13 13.36 -23.00 -5.96
C ASP A 13 11.99 -22.47 -6.38
N LYS A 14 11.32 -21.65 -5.51
CA LYS A 14 9.98 -21.11 -5.81
C LYS A 14 10.09 -19.73 -6.45
N LYS A 15 9.67 -19.61 -7.72
CA LYS A 15 9.45 -18.32 -8.37
C LYS A 15 8.23 -17.63 -7.75
N VAL A 16 8.40 -16.42 -7.25
CA VAL A 16 7.34 -15.60 -6.64
C VAL A 16 6.92 -14.46 -7.55
N LEU A 17 7.88 -13.84 -8.23
CA LEU A 17 7.63 -12.89 -9.32
C LEU A 17 8.37 -13.42 -10.55
N ASP A 18 7.69 -13.47 -11.71
CA ASP A 18 8.20 -14.08 -12.95
C ASP A 18 7.95 -13.19 -14.16
N GLY A 19 8.50 -11.98 -14.12
CA GLY A 19 8.39 -11.02 -15.22
C GLY A 19 7.25 -10.02 -15.04
N VAL A 20 7.13 -9.43 -13.86
CA VAL A 20 6.13 -8.40 -13.57
C VAL A 20 6.43 -7.14 -14.36
N ASN A 21 5.42 -6.67 -15.12
CA ASN A 21 5.42 -5.39 -15.83
C ASN A 21 4.24 -4.56 -15.34
N LEU A 22 4.51 -3.40 -14.71
CA LEU A 22 3.48 -2.53 -14.16
C LEU A 22 3.93 -1.07 -14.21
N GLU A 23 3.03 -0.18 -14.61
CA GLU A 23 3.24 1.26 -14.55
C GLU A 23 2.24 1.87 -13.57
N ILE A 24 2.74 2.69 -12.65
CA ILE A 24 1.99 3.39 -11.61
C ILE A 24 2.08 4.89 -11.91
N GLU A 25 0.93 5.49 -12.17
CA GLU A 25 0.81 6.89 -12.54
C GLU A 25 0.86 7.80 -11.31
N LYS A 26 1.47 8.97 -11.48
CA LYS A 26 1.54 9.99 -10.41
C LYS A 26 0.15 10.54 -10.08
N GLY A 27 -0.15 10.66 -8.78
CA GLY A 27 -1.40 11.24 -8.28
C GLY A 27 -2.64 10.36 -8.51
N LYS A 28 -2.45 9.08 -8.83
CA LYS A 28 -3.51 8.09 -9.06
C LYS A 28 -3.47 6.97 -8.02
N ILE A 29 -4.59 6.29 -7.88
CA ILE A 29 -4.72 5.08 -7.05
C ILE A 29 -4.60 3.86 -7.95
N THR A 30 -3.48 3.12 -7.83
CA THR A 30 -3.31 1.81 -8.47
C THR A 30 -3.60 0.72 -7.46
N VAL A 31 -4.58 -0.13 -7.76
CA VAL A 31 -4.93 -1.28 -6.91
C VAL A 31 -4.38 -2.55 -7.53
N ILE A 32 -3.60 -3.32 -6.77
CA ILE A 32 -3.04 -4.61 -7.17
C ILE A 32 -3.85 -5.70 -6.47
N ILE A 33 -4.60 -6.46 -7.25
CA ILE A 33 -5.43 -7.57 -6.76
C ILE A 33 -4.77 -8.92 -7.02
N GLY A 34 -5.20 -9.95 -6.32
CA GLY A 34 -4.75 -11.33 -6.48
C GLY A 34 -4.94 -12.14 -5.21
N ARG A 35 -4.83 -13.47 -5.31
CA ARG A 35 -4.99 -14.38 -4.17
C ARG A 35 -3.90 -14.17 -3.11
N SER A 36 -4.18 -14.61 -1.88
CA SER A 36 -3.16 -14.69 -0.84
C SER A 36 -2.01 -15.62 -1.29
N GLY A 37 -0.77 -15.20 -1.06
CA GLY A 37 0.42 -15.96 -1.45
C GLY A 37 0.91 -15.77 -2.89
N GLU A 38 0.24 -14.98 -3.72
CA GLU A 38 0.66 -14.70 -5.13
C GLU A 38 1.86 -13.74 -5.25
N GLY A 39 2.42 -13.25 -4.14
CA GLY A 39 3.59 -12.37 -4.18
C GLY A 39 3.30 -10.88 -4.09
N LYS A 40 2.06 -10.45 -3.81
CA LYS A 40 1.69 -9.03 -3.69
C LYS A 40 2.54 -8.26 -2.68
N SER A 41 2.69 -8.79 -1.46
CA SER A 41 3.54 -8.17 -0.43
C SER A 41 5.03 -8.23 -0.78
N VAL A 42 5.46 -9.23 -1.56
CA VAL A 42 6.83 -9.28 -2.12
C VAL A 42 7.01 -8.15 -3.13
N LEU A 43 6.03 -7.92 -4.01
CA LEU A 43 6.07 -6.83 -4.98
C LEU A 43 6.18 -5.46 -4.29
N ILE A 44 5.37 -5.19 -3.24
CA ILE A 44 5.49 -3.96 -2.44
C ILE A 44 6.91 -3.78 -1.88
N LYS A 45 7.49 -4.84 -1.30
CA LYS A 45 8.85 -4.78 -0.73
C LYS A 45 9.91 -4.44 -1.77
N HIS A 46 9.72 -4.82 -3.03
CA HIS A 46 10.59 -4.39 -4.13
C HIS A 46 10.35 -2.93 -4.50
N ILE A 47 9.08 -2.48 -4.57
CA ILE A 47 8.72 -1.09 -4.92
C ILE A 47 9.36 -0.09 -3.93
N ILE A 48 9.43 -0.43 -2.64
CA ILE A 48 10.07 0.44 -1.62
C ILE A 48 11.56 0.15 -1.41
N GLY A 49 12.14 -0.73 -2.22
CA GLY A 49 13.57 -1.06 -2.14
C GLY A 49 13.99 -1.87 -0.90
N LEU A 50 13.04 -2.55 -0.20
CA LEU A 50 13.36 -3.45 0.91
C LEU A 50 13.83 -4.82 0.46
N LEU A 51 13.55 -5.20 -0.79
CA LEU A 51 14.05 -6.42 -1.42
C LEU A 51 14.70 -6.08 -2.75
N LYS A 52 15.85 -6.70 -3.01
CA LYS A 52 16.51 -6.62 -4.30
C LYS A 52 15.97 -7.72 -5.22
N PRO A 53 15.57 -7.41 -6.46
CA PRO A 53 15.12 -8.41 -7.43
C PRO A 53 16.29 -9.29 -7.90
N ASP A 54 15.97 -10.46 -8.44
CA ASP A 54 16.95 -11.32 -9.10
C ASP A 54 17.26 -10.81 -10.51
N SER A 55 16.26 -10.22 -11.18
CA SER A 55 16.40 -9.49 -12.45
C SER A 55 15.24 -8.53 -12.68
N GLY A 56 15.36 -7.67 -13.70
CA GLY A 56 14.38 -6.62 -14.01
C GLY A 56 14.76 -5.30 -13.36
N GLU A 57 13.95 -4.28 -13.62
CA GLU A 57 14.21 -2.90 -13.20
C GLU A 57 12.99 -2.30 -12.50
N ILE A 58 13.24 -1.39 -11.57
CA ILE A 58 12.21 -0.54 -10.95
C ILE A 58 12.65 0.91 -11.09
N LEU A 59 11.99 1.63 -11.97
CA LEU A 59 12.27 3.03 -12.22
C LEU A 59 11.34 3.92 -11.38
N LEU A 60 11.89 4.80 -10.57
CA LEU A 60 11.18 5.88 -9.91
C LEU A 60 11.60 7.21 -10.55
N ASP A 61 10.66 7.86 -11.22
CA ASP A 61 10.90 9.09 -12.00
C ASP A 61 12.08 8.95 -12.99
N GLY A 62 12.25 7.76 -13.57
CA GLY A 62 13.30 7.43 -14.52
C GLY A 62 14.62 6.93 -13.90
N ASN A 63 14.77 6.98 -12.58
CA ASN A 63 15.96 6.49 -11.88
C ASN A 63 15.76 5.03 -11.45
N ASP A 64 16.69 4.16 -11.82
CA ASP A 64 16.63 2.72 -11.52
C ASP A 64 17.03 2.44 -10.07
N MET A 65 16.02 2.15 -9.25
CA MET A 65 16.18 1.82 -7.83
C MET A 65 16.95 0.51 -7.60
N THR A 66 16.98 -0.40 -8.56
CA THR A 66 17.63 -1.72 -8.40
C THR A 66 19.15 -1.62 -8.39
N ARG A 67 19.70 -0.50 -8.89
CA ARG A 67 21.13 -0.20 -8.95
C ARG A 67 21.62 0.71 -7.85
N MET A 68 20.69 1.27 -7.05
CA MET A 68 21.03 2.18 -5.95
C MET A 68 21.70 1.45 -4.79
N ASN A 69 22.62 2.13 -4.12
CA ASN A 69 23.19 1.69 -2.86
C ASN A 69 22.22 1.98 -1.69
N GLU A 70 22.53 1.48 -0.48
CA GLU A 70 21.63 1.64 0.68
C GLU A 70 21.43 3.11 1.10
N MET A 71 22.40 3.96 0.91
CA MET A 71 22.29 5.39 1.24
C MET A 71 21.29 6.08 0.29
N GLU A 72 21.41 5.82 -1.00
CA GLU A 72 20.48 6.32 -2.03
C GLU A 72 19.06 5.76 -1.83
N LEU A 73 18.94 4.47 -1.51
CA LEU A 73 17.65 3.85 -1.21
C LEU A 73 17.01 4.44 0.05
N ASN A 74 17.77 4.80 1.07
CA ASN A 74 17.24 5.44 2.27
C ASN A 74 16.63 6.81 1.96
N GLU A 75 17.25 7.62 1.09
CA GLU A 75 16.66 8.88 0.63
C GLU A 75 15.37 8.65 -0.18
N VAL A 76 15.38 7.63 -1.04
CA VAL A 76 14.17 7.26 -1.80
C VAL A 76 13.06 6.79 -0.88
N ARG A 77 13.36 5.99 0.16
CA ARG A 77 12.37 5.46 1.11
C ARG A 77 11.64 6.57 1.87
N ARG A 78 12.25 7.73 2.09
CA ARG A 78 11.59 8.90 2.71
C ARG A 78 10.42 9.45 1.88
N ARG A 79 10.39 9.16 0.57
CA ARG A 79 9.30 9.53 -0.32
C ARG A 79 8.08 8.61 -0.19
N PHE A 80 8.20 7.51 0.57
CA PHE A 80 7.15 6.51 0.75
C PHE A 80 6.59 6.53 2.16
N GLY A 81 5.26 6.47 2.27
CA GLY A 81 4.57 6.07 3.48
C GLY A 81 4.02 4.65 3.33
N MET A 82 3.86 3.92 4.43
CA MET A 82 3.30 2.57 4.36
C MET A 82 2.32 2.29 5.49
N LEU A 83 1.11 1.86 5.10
CA LEU A 83 0.14 1.24 6.01
C LEU A 83 0.21 -0.28 5.85
N PHE A 84 0.68 -0.94 6.89
CA PHE A 84 0.77 -2.41 6.96
C PHE A 84 -0.58 -3.05 7.26
N GLN A 85 -0.74 -4.33 6.92
CA GLN A 85 -1.96 -5.11 7.13
C GLN A 85 -2.52 -5.02 8.56
N GLY A 86 -1.68 -5.15 9.59
CA GLY A 86 -2.05 -5.03 11.01
C GLY A 86 -1.91 -3.61 11.58
N ALA A 87 -1.76 -2.56 10.74
CA ALA A 87 -1.32 -1.23 11.11
C ALA A 87 0.12 -1.18 11.68
N ALA A 88 0.64 -2.26 12.21
CA ALA A 88 1.99 -2.41 12.78
C ALA A 88 2.38 -1.24 13.71
N LEU A 89 1.47 -0.86 14.61
CA LEU A 89 1.77 0.13 15.64
C LEU A 89 2.77 -0.45 16.65
N PHE A 90 3.63 0.39 17.17
CA PHE A 90 4.50 0.05 18.28
C PHE A 90 3.65 0.01 19.56
N ASP A 91 3.44 -1.17 20.13
CA ASP A 91 2.58 -1.38 21.29
C ASP A 91 3.12 -0.68 22.56
N SER A 92 4.42 -0.40 22.63
CA SER A 92 5.08 0.32 23.72
C SER A 92 5.02 1.86 23.60
N MET A 93 4.44 2.37 22.51
CA MET A 93 4.33 3.81 22.23
C MET A 93 2.87 4.23 22.20
N THR A 94 2.60 5.44 22.67
CA THR A 94 1.28 6.07 22.54
C THR A 94 0.92 6.30 21.06
N VAL A 95 -0.33 6.67 20.80
CA VAL A 95 -0.79 7.09 19.47
C VAL A 95 0.05 8.24 18.93
N GLY A 96 0.26 9.26 19.75
CA GLY A 96 1.07 10.43 19.38
C GLY A 96 2.51 10.05 19.04
N GLU A 97 3.13 9.18 19.83
CA GLU A 97 4.50 8.69 19.59
C GLU A 97 4.60 7.83 18.34
N ASN A 98 3.60 6.99 18.05
CA ASN A 98 3.53 6.24 16.81
C ASN A 98 3.51 7.16 15.58
N VAL A 99 2.69 8.22 15.59
CA VAL A 99 2.63 9.19 14.49
C VAL A 99 3.89 10.04 14.42
N ALA A 100 4.49 10.39 15.57
CA ALA A 100 5.72 11.16 15.67
C ALA A 100 6.96 10.38 15.18
N PHE A 101 6.93 9.06 15.25
CA PHE A 101 8.10 8.21 15.02
C PHE A 101 8.88 8.56 13.75
N PRO A 102 8.28 8.57 12.54
CA PRO A 102 9.02 8.92 11.33
C PRO A 102 9.52 10.37 11.32
N LEU A 103 8.81 11.29 11.95
CA LEU A 103 9.24 12.68 12.05
C LEU A 103 10.50 12.83 12.93
N ARG A 104 10.53 12.13 14.06
CA ARG A 104 11.69 12.13 14.97
C ARG A 104 12.93 11.47 14.37
N GLU A 105 12.73 10.40 13.60
CA GLU A 105 13.83 9.68 12.96
C GLU A 105 14.45 10.44 11.76
N HIS A 106 13.67 11.31 11.10
CA HIS A 106 14.08 11.87 9.83
C HIS A 106 14.11 13.40 9.78
N THR A 107 13.74 14.09 10.87
CA THR A 107 13.75 15.56 10.96
C THR A 107 14.23 16.05 12.30
N ASP A 108 14.72 17.29 12.36
CA ASP A 108 15.05 18.01 13.60
C ASP A 108 13.88 18.93 14.02
N MET A 109 12.63 18.49 13.81
CA MET A 109 11.43 19.30 14.08
C MET A 109 11.33 19.64 15.57
N PRO A 110 11.14 20.93 15.93
CA PRO A 110 10.92 21.33 17.31
C PRO A 110 9.70 20.65 17.93
N GLU A 111 9.75 20.35 19.24
CA GLU A 111 8.69 19.58 19.92
C GLU A 111 7.30 20.25 19.85
N ALA A 112 7.25 21.59 19.79
CA ALA A 112 5.98 22.32 19.64
C ALA A 112 5.34 22.07 18.25
N ASP A 113 6.15 22.12 17.20
CA ASP A 113 5.71 21.88 15.82
C ASP A 113 5.36 20.41 15.61
N LEU A 114 6.13 19.50 16.22
CA LEU A 114 5.86 18.07 16.22
C LEU A 114 4.48 17.75 16.79
N LYS A 115 4.13 18.32 17.96
CA LYS A 115 2.81 18.15 18.58
C LYS A 115 1.68 18.68 17.70
N GLN A 116 1.89 19.82 17.06
CA GLN A 116 0.90 20.37 16.12
C GLN A 116 0.73 19.45 14.91
N THR A 117 1.82 19.02 14.28
CA THR A 117 1.81 18.12 13.13
C THR A 117 1.10 16.81 13.44
N ILE A 118 1.38 16.18 14.61
CA ILE A 118 0.70 14.96 15.06
C ILE A 118 -0.82 15.17 15.10
N ARG A 119 -1.29 16.26 15.73
CA ARG A 119 -2.73 16.58 15.82
C ARG A 119 -3.35 16.77 14.44
N GLU A 120 -2.66 17.45 13.54
CA GLU A 120 -3.12 17.66 12.17
C GLU A 120 -3.24 16.34 11.41
N LYS A 121 -2.24 15.45 11.50
CA LYS A 121 -2.29 14.13 10.84
C LYS A 121 -3.38 13.23 11.43
N LEU A 122 -3.57 13.22 12.73
CA LEU A 122 -4.67 12.49 13.37
C LEU A 122 -6.04 13.04 12.93
N ARG A 123 -6.20 14.36 12.86
CA ARG A 123 -7.45 14.98 12.36
C ARG A 123 -7.74 14.61 10.91
N LYS A 124 -6.72 14.54 10.04
CA LYS A 124 -6.87 14.11 8.64
C LYS A 124 -7.44 12.70 8.51
N VAL A 125 -7.17 11.83 9.47
CA VAL A 125 -7.74 10.47 9.52
C VAL A 125 -8.98 10.36 10.40
N GLY A 126 -9.56 11.51 10.81
CA GLY A 126 -10.80 11.56 11.58
C GLY A 126 -10.65 11.17 13.06
N LEU A 127 -9.46 11.33 13.63
CA LEU A 127 -9.18 11.08 15.03
C LEU A 127 -8.84 12.40 15.74
N LYS A 128 -9.33 12.58 16.99
CA LYS A 128 -9.10 13.77 17.80
C LYS A 128 -8.88 13.39 19.26
N ASP A 129 -7.97 14.11 19.90
CA ASP A 129 -7.73 14.07 21.33
C ASP A 129 -7.39 12.67 21.88
N ILE A 130 -6.69 11.85 21.08
CA ILE A 130 -6.30 10.47 21.44
C ILE A 130 -4.78 10.26 21.48
N GLU A 131 -4.00 11.31 21.42
CA GLU A 131 -2.53 11.26 21.33
C GLU A 131 -1.88 10.46 22.47
N GLN A 132 -2.54 10.45 23.66
CA GLN A 132 -2.04 9.76 24.85
C GLN A 132 -2.56 8.32 25.01
N MET A 133 -3.48 7.89 24.15
CA MET A 133 -3.98 6.50 24.19
C MET A 133 -2.91 5.52 23.74
N MET A 134 -2.99 4.31 24.31
CA MET A 134 -2.13 3.19 23.87
C MET A 134 -2.81 2.41 22.75
N PRO A 135 -2.03 1.76 21.86
CA PRO A 135 -2.60 0.91 20.80
C PRO A 135 -3.55 -0.18 21.32
N ALA A 136 -3.32 -0.69 22.53
CA ALA A 136 -4.18 -1.68 23.17
C ALA A 136 -5.63 -1.19 23.39
N ASP A 137 -5.82 0.12 23.60
CA ASP A 137 -7.11 0.73 23.89
C ASP A 137 -7.90 1.09 22.61
N LEU A 138 -7.31 0.85 21.41
CA LEU A 138 -7.90 1.22 20.12
C LEU A 138 -8.69 0.08 19.51
N SER A 139 -9.83 0.41 18.89
CA SER A 139 -10.53 -0.51 17.98
C SER A 139 -9.67 -0.81 16.72
N GLY A 140 -9.99 -1.90 16.00
CA GLY A 140 -9.28 -2.25 14.77
C GLY A 140 -9.28 -1.14 13.72
N GLY A 141 -10.42 -0.46 13.53
CA GLY A 141 -10.53 0.69 12.65
C GLY A 141 -9.71 1.89 13.11
N MET A 142 -9.66 2.18 14.42
CA MET A 142 -8.80 3.24 14.95
C MET A 142 -7.32 2.93 14.75
N LYS A 143 -6.89 1.66 14.95
CA LYS A 143 -5.50 1.24 14.67
C LYS A 143 -5.11 1.50 13.22
N LYS A 144 -5.99 1.18 12.26
CA LYS A 144 -5.76 1.45 10.83
C LYS A 144 -5.63 2.95 10.54
N ARG A 145 -6.49 3.77 11.15
CA ARG A 145 -6.43 5.24 11.02
C ARG A 145 -5.15 5.83 11.60
N VAL A 146 -4.71 5.38 12.79
CA VAL A 146 -3.42 5.79 13.37
C VAL A 146 -2.25 5.34 12.50
N GLY A 147 -2.29 4.11 11.97
CA GLY A 147 -1.30 3.61 11.01
C GLY A 147 -1.22 4.47 9.74
N LEU A 148 -2.38 4.92 9.22
CA LEU A 148 -2.42 5.85 8.09
C LEU A 148 -1.88 7.23 8.47
N ALA A 149 -2.23 7.78 9.64
CA ALA A 149 -1.67 9.05 10.14
C ALA A 149 -0.14 8.99 10.21
N ARG A 150 0.42 7.88 10.70
CA ARG A 150 1.87 7.64 10.71
C ARG A 150 2.44 7.55 9.30
N ALA A 151 1.77 6.84 8.38
CA ALA A 151 2.22 6.69 7.00
C ALA A 151 2.29 8.02 6.25
N ILE A 152 1.37 8.97 6.56
CA ILE A 152 1.33 10.30 5.93
C ILE A 152 2.02 11.39 6.77
N ALA A 153 2.70 11.04 7.87
CA ALA A 153 3.29 12.02 8.78
C ALA A 153 4.34 12.92 8.11
N MET A 154 5.14 12.33 7.23
CA MET A 154 6.22 12.99 6.49
C MET A 154 5.77 13.66 5.17
N ASP A 155 4.46 13.76 4.89
CA ASP A 155 3.91 14.20 3.60
C ASP A 155 4.54 13.48 2.40
N PRO A 156 4.50 12.13 2.35
CA PRO A 156 5.17 11.35 1.32
C PRO A 156 4.53 11.56 -0.05
N GLU A 157 5.32 11.36 -1.11
CA GLU A 157 4.83 11.40 -2.49
C GLU A 157 4.03 10.15 -2.88
N ILE A 158 4.29 9.03 -2.20
CA ILE A 158 3.67 7.73 -2.47
C ILE A 158 3.24 7.11 -1.14
N VAL A 159 2.03 6.57 -1.07
CA VAL A 159 1.58 5.75 0.06
C VAL A 159 1.21 4.36 -0.41
N LEU A 160 1.78 3.38 0.27
CA LEU A 160 1.53 1.96 0.06
C LEU A 160 0.56 1.44 1.13
N PHE A 161 -0.43 0.68 0.69
CA PHE A 161 -1.41 0.05 1.56
C PHE A 161 -1.35 -1.47 1.36
N ASP A 162 -1.01 -2.19 2.41
CA ASP A 162 -1.04 -3.66 2.40
C ASP A 162 -2.29 -4.14 3.14
N GLU A 163 -3.31 -4.58 2.38
CA GLU A 163 -4.59 -5.12 2.88
C GLU A 163 -5.28 -4.19 3.90
N PRO A 164 -5.64 -2.95 3.54
CA PRO A 164 -6.11 -1.93 4.50
C PRO A 164 -7.42 -2.29 5.20
N THR A 165 -8.30 -3.09 4.57
CA THR A 165 -9.63 -3.45 5.08
C THR A 165 -9.68 -4.82 5.75
N THR A 166 -8.60 -5.61 5.67
CA THR A 166 -8.57 -6.95 6.27
C THR A 166 -8.84 -6.91 7.77
N GLY A 167 -9.77 -7.76 8.23
CA GLY A 167 -10.18 -7.88 9.63
C GLY A 167 -11.18 -6.84 10.10
N LEU A 168 -11.74 -6.04 9.19
CA LEU A 168 -12.82 -5.10 9.45
C LEU A 168 -14.16 -5.65 8.95
N ASP A 169 -15.24 -5.26 9.62
CA ASP A 169 -16.60 -5.47 9.09
C ASP A 169 -16.86 -4.60 7.85
N PRO A 170 -17.88 -4.91 7.03
CA PRO A 170 -18.12 -4.19 5.78
C PRO A 170 -18.35 -2.68 5.93
N ILE A 171 -18.95 -2.23 7.05
CA ILE A 171 -19.21 -0.81 7.29
C ILE A 171 -17.89 -0.09 7.58
N MET A 172 -17.05 -0.69 8.42
CA MET A 172 -15.74 -0.15 8.73
C MET A 172 -14.80 -0.21 7.52
N ALA A 173 -14.88 -1.25 6.69
CA ALA A 173 -14.13 -1.35 5.45
C ALA A 173 -14.51 -0.22 4.47
N ASP A 174 -15.80 0.06 4.31
CA ASP A 174 -16.30 1.17 3.49
C ASP A 174 -15.83 2.54 4.02
N ASN A 175 -15.79 2.69 5.34
CA ASN A 175 -15.29 3.90 5.99
C ASN A 175 -13.78 4.12 5.73
N ILE A 176 -12.96 3.04 5.76
CA ILE A 176 -11.54 3.11 5.38
C ILE A 176 -11.39 3.43 3.89
N ALA A 177 -12.25 2.88 3.02
CA ALA A 177 -12.23 3.22 1.60
C ALA A 177 -12.46 4.72 1.36
N ASN A 178 -13.46 5.31 2.03
CA ASN A 178 -13.72 6.75 1.97
C ASN A 178 -12.50 7.54 2.47
N LEU A 179 -11.90 7.12 3.59
CA LEU A 179 -10.71 7.77 4.13
C LEU A 179 -9.51 7.74 3.15
N ILE A 180 -9.31 6.63 2.44
CA ILE A 180 -8.28 6.50 1.40
C ILE A 180 -8.55 7.52 0.28
N LEU A 181 -9.78 7.62 -0.21
CA LEU A 181 -10.15 8.58 -1.25
C LEU A 181 -9.98 10.03 -0.80
N ASP A 182 -10.45 10.37 0.41
CA ASP A 182 -10.39 11.72 0.93
C ASP A 182 -8.94 12.16 1.16
N THR A 183 -8.12 11.31 1.80
CA THR A 183 -6.70 11.62 2.04
C THR A 183 -5.91 11.70 0.73
N GLN A 184 -6.20 10.85 -0.26
CA GLN A 184 -5.55 10.91 -1.57
C GLN A 184 -5.88 12.22 -2.31
N ARG A 185 -7.15 12.63 -2.28
CA ARG A 185 -7.60 13.87 -2.91
C ARG A 185 -6.98 15.11 -2.25
N ASP A 186 -6.95 15.13 -0.92
CA ASP A 186 -6.41 16.24 -0.15
C ASP A 186 -4.89 16.40 -0.31
N LEU A 187 -4.17 15.28 -0.34
CA LEU A 187 -2.71 15.26 -0.42
C LEU A 187 -2.20 15.22 -1.86
N LYS A 188 -3.04 14.88 -2.83
CA LYS A 188 -2.68 14.65 -4.26
C LYS A 188 -1.53 13.65 -4.41
N THR A 189 -1.46 12.70 -3.49
CA THR A 189 -0.40 11.69 -3.37
C THR A 189 -0.70 10.49 -4.25
N THR A 190 0.30 9.78 -4.71
CA THR A 190 0.17 8.52 -5.45
C THR A 190 -0.09 7.38 -4.49
N TYR A 191 -1.15 6.61 -4.68
CA TYR A 191 -1.49 5.48 -3.83
C TYR A 191 -1.33 4.15 -4.55
N ILE A 192 -0.75 3.18 -3.86
CA ILE A 192 -0.63 1.79 -4.30
C ILE A 192 -1.29 0.93 -3.23
N VAL A 193 -2.36 0.25 -3.58
CA VAL A 193 -3.15 -0.56 -2.65
C VAL A 193 -3.08 -2.02 -3.06
N ILE A 194 -2.62 -2.87 -2.16
CA ILE A 194 -2.73 -4.31 -2.33
C ILE A 194 -3.93 -4.80 -1.56
N THR A 195 -4.79 -5.57 -2.23
CA THR A 195 -5.96 -6.15 -1.59
C THR A 195 -6.53 -7.33 -2.37
N HIS A 196 -7.36 -8.13 -1.71
CA HIS A 196 -8.27 -9.10 -2.32
C HIS A 196 -9.75 -8.67 -2.21
N ASP A 197 -10.00 -7.48 -1.63
CA ASP A 197 -11.33 -6.90 -1.43
C ASP A 197 -11.82 -6.24 -2.72
N ILE A 198 -12.75 -6.88 -3.42
CA ILE A 198 -13.27 -6.40 -4.71
C ILE A 198 -14.17 -5.16 -4.55
N PRO A 199 -15.09 -5.07 -3.58
CA PRO A 199 -15.81 -3.84 -3.27
C PRO A 199 -14.88 -2.63 -3.06
N LEU A 200 -13.86 -2.76 -2.22
CA LEU A 200 -12.84 -1.72 -2.02
C LEU A 200 -12.18 -1.35 -3.35
N THR A 201 -11.74 -2.36 -4.11
CA THR A 201 -11.04 -2.17 -5.39
C THR A 201 -11.86 -1.31 -6.35
N TYR A 202 -13.12 -1.65 -6.58
CA TYR A 202 -13.98 -0.88 -7.50
C TYR A 202 -14.29 0.53 -7.01
N LYS A 203 -14.28 0.74 -5.70
CA LYS A 203 -14.60 2.03 -5.10
C LYS A 203 -13.46 3.04 -5.23
N ILE A 204 -12.20 2.58 -5.08
CA ILE A 204 -11.07 3.51 -4.95
C ILE A 204 -10.15 3.57 -6.17
N ALA A 205 -10.15 2.55 -7.05
CA ALA A 205 -9.13 2.42 -8.09
C ALA A 205 -9.32 3.39 -9.26
N ASP A 206 -8.26 4.09 -9.65
CA ASP A 206 -8.11 4.65 -10.99
C ASP A 206 -7.62 3.56 -11.97
N LYS A 207 -6.72 2.68 -11.49
CA LYS A 207 -6.16 1.55 -12.25
C LYS A 207 -6.15 0.30 -11.38
N ILE A 208 -6.50 -0.83 -11.99
CA ILE A 208 -6.46 -2.16 -11.36
C ILE A 208 -5.44 -2.99 -12.12
N ALA A 209 -4.62 -3.75 -11.40
CA ALA A 209 -3.71 -4.74 -11.96
C ALA A 209 -3.89 -6.07 -11.21
N MET A 210 -4.09 -7.17 -11.94
CA MET A 210 -4.20 -8.51 -11.32
C MET A 210 -2.86 -9.23 -11.37
N LEU A 211 -2.33 -9.55 -10.20
CA LEU A 211 -1.16 -10.41 -10.03
C LEU A 211 -1.62 -11.86 -9.87
N HIS A 212 -1.15 -12.74 -10.76
CA HIS A 212 -1.39 -14.17 -10.70
C HIS A 212 -0.16 -14.93 -11.20
N GLU A 213 0.24 -15.98 -10.48
CA GLU A 213 1.44 -16.80 -10.76
C GLU A 213 2.69 -15.96 -11.07
N GLY A 214 2.89 -14.89 -10.28
CA GLY A 214 4.06 -14.01 -10.38
C GLY A 214 4.05 -13.05 -11.57
N LYS A 215 2.92 -12.89 -12.29
CA LYS A 215 2.78 -11.99 -13.45
C LYS A 215 1.56 -11.09 -13.32
N ILE A 216 1.62 -9.92 -13.96
CA ILE A 216 0.41 -9.13 -14.17
C ILE A 216 -0.31 -9.72 -15.39
N VAL A 217 -1.43 -10.40 -15.12
CA VAL A 217 -2.22 -11.07 -16.16
C VAL A 217 -3.21 -10.15 -16.85
N GLU A 218 -3.67 -9.11 -16.14
CA GLU A 218 -4.52 -8.04 -16.68
C GLU A 218 -4.27 -6.74 -15.94
N GLN A 219 -4.42 -5.59 -16.63
CA GLN A 219 -4.40 -4.27 -16.03
C GLN A 219 -5.21 -3.27 -16.85
N GLY A 220 -5.91 -2.36 -16.19
CA GLY A 220 -6.72 -1.34 -16.84
C GLY A 220 -7.50 -0.50 -15.82
N ASN A 221 -8.35 0.42 -16.32
CA ASN A 221 -9.30 1.12 -15.48
C ASN A 221 -10.45 0.21 -15.03
N VAL A 222 -11.30 0.70 -14.14
CA VAL A 222 -12.40 -0.07 -13.54
C VAL A 222 -13.35 -0.62 -14.63
N ASP A 223 -13.68 0.18 -15.63
CA ASP A 223 -14.64 -0.22 -16.68
C ASP A 223 -14.05 -1.33 -17.55
N TYR A 224 -12.80 -1.19 -17.99
CA TYR A 224 -12.09 -2.24 -18.71
C TYR A 224 -12.05 -3.56 -17.91
N ILE A 225 -11.72 -3.50 -16.62
CA ILE A 225 -11.62 -4.71 -15.77
C ILE A 225 -12.98 -5.37 -15.58
N LYS A 226 -14.07 -4.60 -15.47
CA LYS A 226 -15.43 -5.14 -15.37
C LYS A 226 -15.85 -5.88 -16.64
N ASP A 227 -15.46 -5.40 -17.80
CA ASP A 227 -15.85 -5.96 -19.11
C ASP A 227 -14.86 -7.00 -19.64
N CYS A 228 -13.68 -7.11 -19.01
CA CYS A 228 -12.63 -8.01 -19.45
C CYS A 228 -13.06 -9.48 -19.39
N SER A 229 -12.82 -10.21 -20.48
CA SER A 229 -13.18 -11.63 -20.63
C SER A 229 -12.09 -12.61 -20.19
N ASN A 230 -10.94 -12.14 -19.68
CA ASN A 230 -9.87 -13.01 -19.21
C ASN A 230 -10.40 -13.98 -18.13
N PRO A 231 -10.34 -15.31 -18.34
CA PRO A 231 -11.00 -16.27 -17.47
C PRO A 231 -10.39 -16.32 -16.05
N VAL A 232 -9.09 -16.00 -15.90
CA VAL A 232 -8.42 -15.93 -14.59
C VAL A 232 -8.96 -14.74 -13.79
N LEU A 233 -9.03 -13.57 -14.44
CA LEU A 233 -9.58 -12.36 -13.82
C LEU A 233 -11.06 -12.54 -13.47
N ARG A 234 -11.86 -13.08 -14.38
CA ARG A 234 -13.30 -13.32 -14.14
C ARG A 234 -13.54 -14.25 -12.97
N GLN A 235 -12.83 -15.37 -12.90
CA GLN A 235 -12.94 -16.30 -11.77
C GLN A 235 -12.64 -15.60 -10.44
N PHE A 236 -11.59 -14.78 -10.40
CA PHE A 236 -11.21 -14.05 -9.19
C PHE A 236 -12.27 -13.01 -8.77
N LEU A 237 -12.72 -12.19 -9.73
CA LEU A 237 -13.72 -11.14 -9.48
C LEU A 237 -15.08 -11.69 -9.03
N GLU A 238 -15.48 -12.83 -9.60
CA GLU A 238 -16.75 -13.49 -9.32
C GLU A 238 -16.69 -14.44 -8.10
N GLY A 239 -15.51 -14.68 -7.54
CA GLY A 239 -15.31 -15.58 -6.40
C GLY A 239 -15.68 -17.03 -6.68
N LYS A 240 -15.57 -17.50 -7.94
CA LYS A 240 -15.91 -18.85 -8.34
C LYS A 240 -14.83 -19.84 -7.92
N SER A 241 -15.24 -20.99 -7.38
CA SER A 241 -14.31 -22.09 -7.05
C SER A 241 -13.83 -22.84 -8.30
N GLU A 242 -14.64 -22.88 -9.35
CA GLU A 242 -14.33 -23.54 -10.61
C GLU A 242 -13.74 -22.54 -11.63
N GLY A 243 -12.64 -22.95 -12.31
CA GLY A 243 -11.99 -22.12 -13.31
C GLY A 243 -10.48 -22.41 -13.42
N PRO A 244 -9.74 -21.57 -14.17
CA PRO A 244 -8.31 -21.77 -14.39
C PRO A 244 -7.47 -21.65 -13.11
N ILE A 245 -7.93 -20.86 -12.12
CA ILE A 245 -7.26 -20.78 -10.82
C ILE A 245 -7.60 -22.03 -10.00
N LYS A 246 -6.61 -22.89 -9.81
CA LYS A 246 -6.79 -24.11 -9.00
C LYS A 246 -6.94 -23.79 -7.53
N VAL A 247 -8.00 -24.28 -6.91
CA VAL A 247 -8.17 -24.29 -5.45
C VAL A 247 -7.56 -25.58 -4.95
N LEU A 248 -6.57 -25.48 -4.03
CA LEU A 248 -5.95 -26.64 -3.38
C LEU A 248 -6.90 -27.23 -2.33
#